data_fc065e3748411a288c580e8cce7eb118
#
_entry.id   fc065e3748411a288c580e8cce7eb118
#
_cell.length_a   1.000
_cell.length_b   1.000
_cell.length_c   1.000
_cell.angle_alpha   90.00
_cell.angle_beta   90.00
_cell.angle_gamma   90.00
#
_symmetry.space_group_name_H-M   'P 1'
#
loop_
_entity.id
_entity.type
_entity.pdbx_description
1 polymer ?
#
loop_
_entity_poly.entity_id
_entity_poly.type
_entity_poly.pdbx_seq_one_letter_code
_entity_poly.pdbx_strand_id
1 'polypeptide(L)'
;LTNASGLPGRMGEIVNGVASLKRTNVVPYPQGQGLIIWGEKGRVRSRDGPAAPVTLSSHSDSVERIASEFCIKTLPSSFVVPMKKASALHDTGKADIRFQALLRGGDIRAAAAGTDLLAKSDWLASTFTQYEQARIRAGYPKGGRHELLSARLAEQIELGVERDLILHLISSHHGRCRPFAPVVWDQSPREVTLETGGSILRHSSDTGMDLVGSGVGDRFWEGIRRFGWWGEAYLEAILRLADHRSSEYDLIYESADEEGLE
;
A
#
# COMPACT_ATOMS: atom_id res chain seq x y z
N LEU A 1 16.75 -30.19 4.11
CA LEU A 1 17.76 -29.26 3.56
C LEU A 1 18.40 -29.94 2.38
N THR A 2 17.91 -29.70 1.19
CA THR A 2 18.59 -30.14 -0.04
C THR A 2 19.83 -29.27 -0.19
N ASN A 3 20.97 -29.95 -0.24
CA ASN A 3 22.26 -29.32 -0.48
C ASN A 3 22.20 -28.48 -1.75
N ALA A 4 22.61 -27.23 -1.67
CA ALA A 4 22.71 -26.31 -2.80
C ALA A 4 23.80 -26.72 -3.82
N SER A 5 24.41 -27.88 -3.63
CA SER A 5 25.43 -28.49 -4.51
C SER A 5 24.81 -28.94 -5.83
N GLY A 6 24.67 -28.02 -6.75
CA GLY A 6 24.09 -28.27 -8.09
C GLY A 6 23.44 -27.02 -8.67
N LEU A 7 23.43 -25.92 -7.93
CA LEU A 7 22.96 -24.63 -8.43
C LEU A 7 24.11 -23.84 -9.05
N PRO A 8 23.92 -23.21 -10.21
CA PRO A 8 24.97 -22.42 -10.83
C PRO A 8 25.36 -21.21 -9.97
N GLY A 9 26.66 -21.07 -9.63
CA GLY A 9 27.33 -19.90 -9.13
C GLY A 9 26.56 -19.02 -8.14
N ARG A 10 26.17 -17.82 -8.54
CA ARG A 10 25.46 -16.85 -7.71
C ARG A 10 24.15 -17.33 -7.05
N MET A 11 23.45 -18.32 -7.65
CA MET A 11 22.24 -18.86 -7.05
C MET A 11 22.52 -19.73 -5.83
N GLY A 12 23.65 -20.44 -5.83
CA GLY A 12 24.10 -21.21 -4.67
C GLY A 12 24.40 -20.32 -3.47
N GLU A 13 25.01 -19.17 -3.71
CA GLU A 13 25.30 -18.16 -2.66
C GLU A 13 24.04 -17.54 -2.08
N ILE A 14 23.07 -17.20 -2.91
CA ILE A 14 21.77 -16.65 -2.48
C ILE A 14 21.02 -17.68 -1.63
N VAL A 15 20.97 -18.93 -2.06
CA VAL A 15 20.26 -19.99 -1.34
C VAL A 15 20.95 -20.33 -0.02
N ASN A 16 22.28 -20.34 0.02
CA ASN A 16 23.06 -20.60 1.25
C ASN A 16 23.01 -19.41 2.23
N GLY A 17 22.81 -18.20 1.74
CA GLY A 17 22.69 -16.98 2.57
C GLY A 17 21.33 -16.82 3.26
N VAL A 18 20.30 -17.59 2.86
CA VAL A 18 18.95 -17.46 3.43
C VAL A 18 18.67 -18.58 4.42
N ALA A 19 18.90 -18.33 5.69
CA ALA A 19 18.74 -19.30 6.80
C ALA A 19 17.31 -19.83 6.98
N SER A 20 16.31 -19.28 6.30
CA SER A 20 14.88 -19.61 6.46
C SER A 20 14.28 -20.42 5.30
N LEU A 21 15.09 -20.91 4.34
CA LEU A 21 14.59 -21.71 3.23
C LEU A 21 14.11 -23.09 3.69
N LYS A 22 12.81 -23.32 3.59
CA LYS A 22 12.21 -24.62 3.93
C LYS A 22 12.28 -25.65 2.82
N ARG A 23 12.26 -25.22 1.56
CA ARG A 23 12.24 -26.13 0.40
C ARG A 23 12.70 -25.42 -0.86
N THR A 24 13.50 -26.11 -1.65
CA THR A 24 13.96 -25.68 -2.97
C THR A 24 13.57 -26.75 -3.99
N ASN A 25 12.87 -26.36 -5.05
CA ASN A 25 12.53 -27.25 -6.16
C ASN A 25 13.12 -26.68 -7.45
N VAL A 26 13.78 -27.54 -8.22
CA VAL A 26 14.16 -27.21 -9.60
C VAL A 26 13.01 -27.65 -10.49
N VAL A 27 12.54 -26.76 -11.33
CA VAL A 27 11.44 -27.02 -12.29
C VAL A 27 11.93 -26.87 -13.72
N PRO A 28 11.43 -27.68 -14.67
CA PRO A 28 11.71 -27.47 -16.08
C PRO A 28 11.16 -26.12 -16.55
N TYR A 29 11.94 -25.41 -17.34
CA TYR A 29 11.55 -24.16 -17.96
C TYR A 29 11.83 -24.22 -19.47
N PRO A 30 11.07 -23.57 -20.35
CA PRO A 30 11.21 -23.74 -21.82
C PRO A 30 12.60 -23.52 -22.40
N GLN A 31 13.46 -22.80 -21.70
CA GLN A 31 14.83 -22.50 -22.12
C GLN A 31 15.90 -22.97 -21.10
N GLY A 32 15.56 -23.93 -20.26
CA GLY A 32 16.47 -24.44 -19.23
C GLY A 32 15.75 -24.95 -18.00
N GLN A 33 16.42 -24.86 -16.84
CA GLN A 33 15.84 -25.20 -15.54
C GLN A 33 15.54 -23.95 -14.74
N GLY A 34 14.29 -23.79 -14.31
CA GLY A 34 13.87 -22.76 -13.37
C GLY A 34 14.07 -23.23 -11.93
N LEU A 35 14.28 -22.30 -11.01
CA LEU A 35 14.39 -22.56 -9.59
C LEU A 35 13.20 -21.99 -8.83
N ILE A 36 12.46 -22.83 -8.12
CA ILE A 36 11.44 -22.39 -7.17
C ILE A 36 12.02 -22.48 -5.77
N ILE A 37 12.13 -21.35 -5.11
CA ILE A 37 12.60 -21.26 -3.75
C ILE A 37 11.39 -21.01 -2.84
N TRP A 38 11.14 -21.93 -1.93
CA TRP A 38 10.11 -21.80 -0.91
C TRP A 38 10.80 -21.42 0.40
N GLY A 39 10.58 -20.21 0.85
CA GLY A 39 10.90 -19.85 2.24
C GLY A 39 9.73 -20.20 3.15
N GLU A 40 9.98 -20.36 4.46
CA GLU A 40 8.93 -19.93 5.38
C GLU A 40 8.51 -18.57 4.90
N LYS A 41 7.20 -18.31 4.86
CA LYS A 41 6.71 -16.95 4.97
C LYS A 41 7.34 -16.43 6.26
N GLY A 42 8.63 -16.17 6.17
CA GLY A 42 9.36 -15.42 7.13
C GLY A 42 8.45 -14.24 7.29
N ARG A 43 8.11 -13.87 8.51
CA ARG A 43 7.47 -12.59 8.74
C ARG A 43 7.90 -11.74 7.56
N VAL A 44 6.98 -11.45 6.66
CA VAL A 44 7.08 -10.19 6.00
C VAL A 44 7.09 -9.26 7.22
N ARG A 45 8.27 -8.98 7.74
CA ARG A 45 8.44 -7.68 8.31
C ARG A 45 7.88 -6.84 7.18
N SER A 46 6.65 -6.35 7.33
CA SER A 46 6.36 -5.10 6.72
C SER A 46 7.64 -4.36 7.01
N ARG A 47 8.24 -3.76 6.02
CA ARG A 47 9.46 -2.96 6.23
C ARG A 47 9.19 -1.80 7.19
N ASP A 48 7.99 -1.70 7.69
CA ASP A 48 7.50 -1.03 8.86
C ASP A 48 8.01 -1.79 10.10
N GLY A 49 9.32 -1.71 10.37
CA GLY A 49 9.89 -1.94 11.69
C GLY A 49 9.19 -1.00 12.70
N PRO A 50 9.42 -1.10 13.99
CA PRO A 50 8.96 -0.11 14.96
C PRO A 50 9.64 1.23 14.63
N ALA A 51 9.10 1.92 13.65
CA ALA A 51 9.36 3.30 13.35
C ALA A 51 8.46 4.12 14.28
N ALA A 52 8.86 5.33 14.60
CA ALA A 52 7.97 6.26 15.29
C ALA A 52 6.67 6.43 14.51
N PRO A 53 5.56 6.74 15.17
CA PRO A 53 4.30 6.93 14.48
C PRO A 53 4.40 8.04 13.43
N VAL A 54 4.05 7.72 12.18
CA VAL A 54 4.05 8.69 11.08
C VAL A 54 2.62 9.14 10.82
N THR A 55 2.40 10.46 10.81
CA THR A 55 1.07 11.00 10.52
C THR A 55 0.69 10.79 9.07
N LEU A 56 -0.61 10.71 8.81
CA LEU A 56 -1.15 10.54 7.45
C LEU A 56 -0.75 11.70 6.53
N SER A 57 -0.79 12.93 7.04
CA SER A 57 -0.39 14.12 6.27
C SER A 57 1.10 14.08 5.90
N SER A 58 1.98 13.89 6.88
CA SER A 58 3.43 13.84 6.64
C SER A 58 3.82 12.74 5.63
N HIS A 59 3.21 11.56 5.76
CA HIS A 59 3.42 10.47 4.81
C HIS A 59 2.95 10.84 3.41
N SER A 60 1.73 11.37 3.27
CA SER A 60 1.17 11.78 1.97
C SER A 60 2.03 12.85 1.29
N ASP A 61 2.50 13.85 2.04
CA ASP A 61 3.39 14.91 1.53
C ASP A 61 4.72 14.33 1.03
N SER A 62 5.29 13.39 1.78
CA SER A 62 6.54 12.70 1.39
C SER A 62 6.35 11.88 0.12
N VAL A 63 5.27 11.10 0.04
CA VAL A 63 4.96 10.29 -1.15
C VAL A 63 4.69 11.19 -2.37
N GLU A 64 3.94 12.28 -2.20
CA GLU A 64 3.69 13.26 -3.27
C GLU A 64 5.00 13.84 -3.82
N ARG A 65 5.91 14.26 -2.95
CA ARG A 65 7.20 14.80 -3.34
C ARG A 65 8.03 13.78 -4.13
N ILE A 66 8.17 12.56 -3.61
CA ILE A 66 8.96 11.50 -4.25
C ILE A 66 8.37 11.08 -5.59
N ALA A 67 7.04 10.88 -5.66
CA ALA A 67 6.36 10.52 -6.89
C ALA A 67 6.50 11.61 -7.96
N SER A 68 6.43 12.89 -7.55
CA SER A 68 6.67 14.02 -8.45
C SER A 68 8.09 14.02 -9.02
N GLU A 69 9.09 13.76 -8.19
CA GLU A 69 10.49 13.66 -8.63
C GLU A 69 10.68 12.50 -9.61
N PHE A 70 10.06 11.35 -9.37
CA PHE A 70 10.09 10.24 -10.31
C PHE A 70 9.42 10.59 -11.64
N CYS A 71 8.23 11.21 -11.61
CA CYS A 71 7.52 11.64 -12.80
C CYS A 71 8.34 12.63 -13.63
N ILE A 72 8.90 13.67 -13.02
CA ILE A 72 9.69 14.69 -13.73
C ILE A 72 10.88 14.05 -14.47
N LYS A 73 11.48 13.02 -13.89
CA LYS A 73 12.66 12.35 -14.47
C LYS A 73 12.34 11.35 -15.57
N THR A 74 11.11 10.80 -15.58
CA THR A 74 10.84 9.57 -16.35
C THR A 74 9.59 9.64 -17.24
N LEU A 75 8.75 10.65 -17.06
CA LEU A 75 7.48 10.78 -17.78
C LEU A 75 7.31 12.19 -18.40
N PRO A 76 6.44 12.34 -19.39
CA PRO A 76 6.00 13.65 -19.86
C PRO A 76 5.40 14.48 -18.73
N SER A 77 5.58 15.79 -18.78
CA SER A 77 5.11 16.74 -17.75
C SER A 77 3.60 16.67 -17.47
N SER A 78 2.80 16.22 -18.44
CA SER A 78 1.35 16.03 -18.30
C SER A 78 0.97 15.03 -17.21
N PHE A 79 1.86 14.12 -16.84
CA PHE A 79 1.63 13.13 -15.76
C PHE A 79 1.95 13.66 -14.36
N VAL A 80 2.65 14.77 -14.23
CA VAL A 80 3.09 15.29 -12.93
C VAL A 80 1.88 15.65 -12.05
N VAL A 81 0.93 16.40 -12.57
CA VAL A 81 -0.26 16.81 -11.78
C VAL A 81 -1.14 15.62 -11.41
N PRO A 82 -1.51 14.70 -12.32
CA PRO A 82 -2.24 13.49 -11.95
C PRO A 82 -1.53 12.67 -10.88
N MET A 83 -0.23 12.45 -11.01
CA MET A 83 0.55 11.66 -10.04
C MET A 83 0.59 12.33 -8.67
N LYS A 84 0.78 13.67 -8.60
CA LYS A 84 0.71 14.42 -7.36
C LYS A 84 -0.63 14.22 -6.65
N LYS A 85 -1.75 14.39 -7.38
CA LYS A 85 -3.08 14.17 -6.82
C LYS A 85 -3.29 12.73 -6.34
N ALA A 86 -2.87 11.74 -7.12
CA ALA A 86 -2.97 10.35 -6.73
C ALA A 86 -2.16 10.06 -5.46
N SER A 87 -0.93 10.57 -5.39
CA SER A 87 -0.03 10.38 -4.24
C SER A 87 -0.54 11.05 -2.98
N ALA A 88 -1.06 12.29 -3.07
CA ALA A 88 -1.62 13.00 -1.93
C ALA A 88 -2.85 12.29 -1.33
N LEU A 89 -3.60 11.56 -2.15
CA LEU A 89 -4.89 10.97 -1.78
C LEU A 89 -4.85 9.45 -1.56
N HIS A 90 -3.75 8.77 -1.88
CA HIS A 90 -3.71 7.30 -1.94
C HIS A 90 -4.10 6.62 -0.63
N ASP A 91 -3.78 7.23 0.49
CA ASP A 91 -3.93 6.67 1.84
C ASP A 91 -5.06 7.31 2.66
N THR A 92 -5.85 8.22 2.08
CA THR A 92 -6.94 8.93 2.79
C THR A 92 -7.97 8.01 3.43
N GLY A 93 -8.17 6.81 2.90
CA GLY A 93 -9.03 5.78 3.49
C GLY A 93 -8.55 5.24 4.84
N LYS A 94 -7.30 5.48 5.22
CA LYS A 94 -6.80 5.21 6.57
C LYS A 94 -7.48 6.08 7.64
N ALA A 95 -8.25 7.09 7.25
CA ALA A 95 -9.07 7.88 8.17
C ALA A 95 -10.22 7.09 8.82
N ASP A 96 -10.55 5.86 8.36
CA ASP A 96 -11.47 4.98 9.08
C ASP A 96 -10.97 4.76 10.52
N ILE A 97 -11.79 5.14 11.51
CA ILE A 97 -11.45 5.01 12.93
C ILE A 97 -11.06 3.58 13.31
N ARG A 98 -11.62 2.57 12.63
CA ARG A 98 -11.28 1.17 12.84
C ARG A 98 -9.91 0.82 12.28
N PHE A 99 -9.51 1.43 11.15
CA PHE A 99 -8.15 1.32 10.64
C PHE A 99 -7.16 2.01 11.59
N GLN A 100 -7.51 3.19 12.11
CA GLN A 100 -6.72 3.88 13.12
C GLN A 100 -6.59 3.07 14.41
N ALA A 101 -7.65 2.36 14.83
CA ALA A 101 -7.59 1.43 15.94
C ALA A 101 -6.70 0.23 15.64
N LEU A 102 -6.76 -0.32 14.41
CA LEU A 102 -5.89 -1.42 13.99
C LEU A 102 -4.41 -1.04 14.07
N LEU A 103 -4.05 0.15 13.62
CA LEU A 103 -2.69 0.69 13.76
C LEU A 103 -2.24 0.80 15.23
N ARG A 104 -3.19 0.95 16.17
CA ARG A 104 -2.94 1.01 17.63
C ARG A 104 -3.22 -0.34 18.32
N GLY A 105 -2.97 -1.45 17.63
CA GLY A 105 -3.14 -2.80 18.21
C GLY A 105 -4.57 -3.20 18.50
N GLY A 106 -5.55 -2.55 17.89
CA GLY A 106 -6.99 -2.78 18.06
C GLY A 106 -7.61 -1.92 19.17
N ASP A 107 -6.92 -0.88 19.63
CA ASP A 107 -7.42 0.04 20.66
C ASP A 107 -8.25 1.17 20.03
N ILE A 108 -9.57 1.02 20.04
CA ILE A 108 -10.52 2.01 19.52
C ILE A 108 -10.56 3.29 20.37
N ARG A 109 -10.24 3.19 21.68
CA ARG A 109 -10.23 4.35 22.57
C ARG A 109 -9.00 5.22 22.30
N ALA A 110 -7.83 4.58 22.12
CA ALA A 110 -6.63 5.28 21.72
C ALA A 110 -6.79 5.92 20.32
N ALA A 111 -7.49 5.28 19.40
CA ALA A 111 -7.81 5.86 18.11
C ALA A 111 -8.73 7.07 18.22
N ALA A 112 -9.75 7.01 19.06
CA ALA A 112 -10.70 8.10 19.26
C ALA A 112 -10.12 9.29 20.07
N ALA A 113 -9.15 9.03 20.92
CA ALA A 113 -8.47 10.07 21.71
C ALA A 113 -7.31 10.73 20.96
N GLY A 114 -6.81 10.12 19.87
CA GLY A 114 -5.71 10.63 19.09
C GLY A 114 -6.11 11.87 18.31
N THR A 115 -5.26 12.88 18.34
CA THR A 115 -5.44 14.13 17.57
C THR A 115 -5.06 13.96 16.11
N ASP A 116 -4.11 13.05 15.84
CA ASP A 116 -3.54 12.86 14.51
C ASP A 116 -3.93 11.49 13.92
N LEU A 117 -4.27 11.53 12.64
CA LEU A 117 -4.43 10.32 11.84
C LEU A 117 -3.04 9.76 11.50
N LEU A 118 -2.84 8.47 11.75
CA LEU A 118 -1.59 7.78 11.45
C LEU A 118 -1.65 7.13 10.07
N ALA A 119 -0.57 7.25 9.30
CA ALA A 119 -0.28 6.39 8.17
C ALA A 119 0.39 5.09 8.63
N LYS A 120 1.26 5.19 9.65
CA LYS A 120 2.02 4.09 10.26
C LYS A 120 2.07 4.24 11.76
N SER A 121 2.30 3.13 12.46
CA SER A 121 2.44 3.14 13.92
C SER A 121 3.64 2.29 14.34
N ASP A 122 4.08 2.49 15.56
CA ASP A 122 5.07 1.68 16.28
C ASP A 122 4.53 0.29 16.66
N TRP A 123 3.20 0.11 16.66
CA TRP A 123 2.62 -1.19 16.95
C TRP A 123 2.83 -2.19 15.82
N LEU A 124 3.50 -3.29 16.11
CA LEU A 124 3.74 -4.38 15.18
C LEU A 124 3.24 -5.71 15.74
N ALA A 125 2.31 -6.33 15.01
CA ALA A 125 1.88 -7.69 15.33
C ALA A 125 3.02 -8.67 15.13
N SER A 126 3.43 -9.38 16.20
CA SER A 126 4.50 -10.39 16.11
C SER A 126 4.06 -11.67 15.40
N THR A 127 2.74 -11.93 15.34
CA THR A 127 2.14 -13.10 14.71
C THR A 127 0.87 -12.71 13.94
N PHE A 128 0.48 -13.56 12.98
CA PHE A 128 -0.81 -13.40 12.29
C PHE A 128 -2.00 -13.42 13.25
N THR A 129 -1.93 -14.24 14.30
CA THR A 129 -2.98 -14.32 15.33
C THR A 129 -3.13 -13.00 16.08
N GLN A 130 -2.04 -12.34 16.43
CA GLN A 130 -2.09 -11.02 17.07
C GLN A 130 -2.69 -9.96 16.16
N TYR A 131 -2.32 -9.97 14.87
CA TYR A 131 -2.93 -9.09 13.88
C TYR A 131 -4.44 -9.30 13.77
N GLU A 132 -4.89 -10.56 13.64
CA GLU A 132 -6.33 -10.87 13.56
C GLU A 132 -7.09 -10.49 14.84
N GLN A 133 -6.51 -10.69 16.01
CA GLN A 133 -7.10 -10.24 17.27
C GLN A 133 -7.23 -8.71 17.33
N ALA A 134 -6.21 -7.97 16.91
CA ALA A 134 -6.25 -6.52 16.83
C ALA A 134 -7.31 -6.05 15.82
N ARG A 135 -7.38 -6.68 14.65
CA ARG A 135 -8.37 -6.39 13.63
C ARG A 135 -9.80 -6.59 14.15
N ILE A 136 -10.05 -7.71 14.84
CA ILE A 136 -11.36 -8.01 15.45
C ILE A 136 -11.72 -6.98 16.52
N ARG A 137 -10.76 -6.63 17.42
CA ARG A 137 -10.99 -5.59 18.44
C ARG A 137 -11.28 -4.23 17.84
N ALA A 138 -10.58 -3.87 16.76
CA ALA A 138 -10.81 -2.65 16.03
C ALA A 138 -12.17 -2.63 15.29
N GLY A 139 -12.80 -3.79 15.08
CA GLY A 139 -13.97 -3.93 14.23
C GLY A 139 -13.69 -3.71 12.74
N TYR A 140 -12.40 -3.79 12.33
CA TYR A 140 -12.03 -3.60 10.93
C TYR A 140 -12.37 -4.85 10.11
N PRO A 141 -13.05 -4.71 8.94
CA PRO A 141 -13.53 -5.85 8.19
C PRO A 141 -12.39 -6.75 7.71
N LYS A 142 -12.64 -8.06 7.67
CA LYS A 142 -11.65 -8.99 7.11
C LYS A 142 -11.46 -8.72 5.63
N GLY A 143 -10.18 -8.56 5.24
CA GLY A 143 -9.84 -8.18 3.87
C GLY A 143 -10.12 -6.71 3.55
N GLY A 144 -10.47 -5.88 4.55
CA GLY A 144 -10.69 -4.45 4.41
C GLY A 144 -9.54 -3.77 3.67
N ARG A 145 -9.88 -2.80 2.82
CA ARG A 145 -8.98 -2.14 1.89
C ARG A 145 -9.15 -0.63 1.98
N HIS A 146 -8.19 0.04 2.60
CA HIS A 146 -8.22 1.50 2.69
C HIS A 146 -8.07 2.18 1.33
N GLU A 147 -7.36 1.55 0.38
CA GLU A 147 -7.21 2.08 -0.97
C GLU A 147 -8.55 2.23 -1.72
N LEU A 148 -9.52 1.37 -1.45
CA LEU A 148 -10.86 1.50 -2.05
C LEU A 148 -11.62 2.68 -1.44
N LEU A 149 -11.53 2.86 -0.14
CA LEU A 149 -12.11 4.00 0.53
C LEU A 149 -11.40 5.31 0.14
N SER A 150 -10.08 5.27 -0.03
CA SER A 150 -9.30 6.41 -0.54
C SER A 150 -9.84 6.88 -1.90
N ALA A 151 -10.07 5.95 -2.82
CA ALA A 151 -10.61 6.27 -4.13
C ALA A 151 -12.04 6.88 -4.02
N ARG A 152 -12.91 6.35 -3.15
CA ARG A 152 -14.25 6.92 -2.93
C ARG A 152 -14.22 8.31 -2.32
N LEU A 153 -13.32 8.56 -1.39
CA LEU A 153 -13.13 9.91 -0.85
C LEU A 153 -12.60 10.87 -1.93
N ALA A 154 -11.64 10.41 -2.74
CA ALA A 154 -11.09 11.20 -3.84
C ALA A 154 -12.11 11.52 -4.94
N GLU A 155 -13.14 10.71 -5.14
CA GLU A 155 -14.22 10.98 -6.10
C GLU A 155 -14.99 12.28 -5.80
N GLN A 156 -14.91 12.79 -4.58
CA GLN A 156 -15.58 14.02 -4.13
C GLN A 156 -14.75 15.28 -4.40
N ILE A 157 -13.53 15.15 -4.88
CA ILE A 157 -12.64 16.26 -5.20
C ILE A 157 -12.62 16.47 -6.71
N GLU A 158 -12.44 17.72 -7.14
CA GLU A 158 -12.20 18.04 -8.55
C GLU A 158 -10.82 17.51 -9.00
N LEU A 159 -10.82 16.41 -9.67
CA LEU A 159 -9.61 15.73 -10.13
C LEU A 159 -9.15 16.19 -11.52
N GLY A 160 -10.01 16.82 -12.30
CA GLY A 160 -9.72 17.28 -13.67
C GLY A 160 -9.83 16.17 -14.71
N VAL A 161 -9.23 16.40 -15.87
CA VAL A 161 -9.36 15.54 -17.05
C VAL A 161 -8.78 14.14 -16.88
N GLU A 162 -7.82 13.98 -15.96
CA GLU A 162 -7.18 12.71 -15.65
C GLU A 162 -7.81 11.98 -14.46
N ARG A 163 -9.08 12.27 -14.17
CA ARG A 163 -9.82 11.71 -13.04
C ARG A 163 -9.72 10.18 -12.97
N ASP A 164 -9.94 9.50 -14.07
CA ASP A 164 -9.97 8.04 -14.10
C ASP A 164 -8.60 7.42 -13.86
N LEU A 165 -7.54 8.02 -14.39
CA LEU A 165 -6.16 7.63 -14.08
C LEU A 165 -5.84 7.82 -12.59
N ILE A 166 -6.19 8.97 -12.01
CA ILE A 166 -5.94 9.26 -10.61
C ILE A 166 -6.64 8.24 -9.71
N LEU A 167 -7.93 7.98 -9.95
CA LEU A 167 -8.71 7.02 -9.18
C LEU A 167 -8.20 5.58 -9.34
N HIS A 168 -7.75 5.21 -10.56
CA HIS A 168 -7.11 3.93 -10.79
C HIS A 168 -5.83 3.78 -9.98
N LEU A 169 -4.94 4.76 -10.04
CA LEU A 169 -3.68 4.74 -9.29
C LEU A 169 -3.92 4.63 -7.78
N ILE A 170 -4.87 5.39 -7.23
CA ILE A 170 -5.25 5.31 -5.81
C ILE A 170 -5.73 3.90 -5.46
N SER A 171 -6.64 3.32 -6.23
CA SER A 171 -7.22 2.01 -5.90
C SER A 171 -6.26 0.84 -6.13
N SER A 172 -5.24 1.01 -7.01
CA SER A 172 -4.31 -0.06 -7.40
C SER A 172 -2.95 -0.03 -6.70
N HIS A 173 -2.62 1.00 -5.90
CA HIS A 173 -1.26 1.18 -5.35
C HIS A 173 -0.75 0.00 -4.51
N HIS A 174 -1.63 -0.81 -3.94
CA HIS A 174 -1.28 -2.08 -3.31
C HIS A 174 -1.34 -3.30 -4.24
N GLY A 175 -1.45 -3.08 -5.56
CA GLY A 175 -1.43 -4.14 -6.57
C GLY A 175 -2.74 -4.92 -6.69
N ARG A 176 -3.86 -4.33 -6.27
CA ARG A 176 -5.23 -4.86 -6.44
C ARG A 176 -5.99 -4.01 -7.47
N CYS A 177 -7.28 -4.31 -7.68
CA CYS A 177 -8.13 -3.57 -8.62
C CYS A 177 -7.65 -3.63 -10.08
N ARG A 178 -7.17 -4.78 -10.51
CA ARG A 178 -6.66 -5.06 -11.86
C ARG A 178 -7.29 -6.34 -12.42
N PRO A 179 -8.41 -6.33 -13.08
CA PRO A 179 -9.34 -5.21 -13.28
C PRO A 179 -10.39 -5.05 -12.17
N PHE A 180 -10.51 -6.00 -11.24
CA PHE A 180 -11.59 -6.00 -10.24
C PHE A 180 -11.07 -5.73 -8.83
N ALA A 181 -11.88 -5.02 -8.07
CA ALA A 181 -11.64 -4.88 -6.64
C ALA A 181 -11.94 -6.20 -5.91
N PRO A 182 -11.18 -6.54 -4.87
CA PRO A 182 -11.50 -7.69 -4.04
C PRO A 182 -12.80 -7.45 -3.27
N VAL A 183 -13.61 -8.51 -3.12
CA VAL A 183 -14.83 -8.46 -2.32
C VAL A 183 -14.48 -8.29 -0.85
N VAL A 184 -15.08 -7.30 -0.22
CA VAL A 184 -14.93 -7.01 1.21
C VAL A 184 -16.31 -6.95 1.84
N TRP A 185 -16.58 -7.83 2.80
CA TRP A 185 -17.83 -7.84 3.54
C TRP A 185 -17.67 -7.02 4.83
N ASP A 186 -18.22 -5.81 4.83
CA ASP A 186 -18.30 -4.97 6.03
C ASP A 186 -19.68 -5.17 6.71
N GLN A 187 -19.68 -5.90 7.83
CA GLN A 187 -20.92 -6.19 8.58
C GLN A 187 -21.48 -4.97 9.33
N SER A 188 -20.66 -3.94 9.53
CA SER A 188 -21.02 -2.75 10.29
C SER A 188 -20.39 -1.52 9.66
N PRO A 189 -20.87 -1.10 8.48
CA PRO A 189 -20.34 0.07 7.78
C PRO A 189 -20.40 1.32 8.67
N ARG A 190 -19.36 2.16 8.53
CA ARG A 190 -19.22 3.43 9.25
C ARG A 190 -19.07 4.57 8.27
N GLU A 191 -19.64 5.70 8.59
CA GLU A 191 -19.29 6.93 7.89
C GLU A 191 -17.86 7.34 8.29
N VAL A 192 -17.04 7.58 7.30
CA VAL A 192 -15.67 8.08 7.45
C VAL A 192 -15.64 9.52 6.95
N THR A 193 -15.14 10.41 7.78
CA THR A 193 -15.00 11.83 7.49
C THR A 193 -13.52 12.19 7.54
N LEU A 194 -13.06 12.93 6.54
CA LEU A 194 -11.69 13.46 6.46
C LEU A 194 -11.72 14.93 6.05
N GLU A 195 -11.04 15.77 6.80
CA GLU A 195 -10.78 17.15 6.40
C GLU A 195 -9.43 17.23 5.68
N THR A 196 -9.41 17.68 4.46
CA THR A 196 -8.19 17.83 3.66
C THR A 196 -8.36 18.95 2.63
N GLY A 197 -7.31 19.74 2.43
CA GLY A 197 -7.31 20.81 1.42
C GLY A 197 -8.46 21.82 1.57
N GLY A 198 -8.97 22.06 2.79
CA GLY A 198 -10.13 22.92 3.05
C GLY A 198 -11.48 22.31 2.68
N SER A 199 -11.52 21.03 2.32
CA SER A 199 -12.73 20.28 2.00
C SER A 199 -12.99 19.20 3.05
N ILE A 200 -14.28 18.91 3.29
CA ILE A 200 -14.71 17.80 4.15
C ILE A 200 -15.21 16.69 3.24
N LEU A 201 -14.50 15.58 3.23
CA LEU A 201 -14.82 14.38 2.47
C LEU A 201 -15.54 13.39 3.38
N ARG A 202 -16.61 12.75 2.86
CA ARG A 202 -17.39 11.77 3.63
C ARG A 202 -17.80 10.60 2.76
N HIS A 203 -17.55 9.39 3.22
CA HIS A 203 -18.03 8.20 2.53
C HIS A 203 -18.25 7.06 3.53
N SER A 204 -19.16 6.16 3.19
CA SER A 204 -19.30 4.89 3.92
C SER A 204 -18.04 4.06 3.74
N SER A 205 -17.64 3.36 4.79
CA SER A 205 -16.57 2.35 4.70
C SER A 205 -16.92 1.15 3.82
N ASP A 206 -18.21 0.91 3.62
CA ASP A 206 -18.69 0.03 2.53
C ASP A 206 -18.67 0.81 1.23
N THR A 207 -17.63 0.54 0.45
CA THR A 207 -17.32 1.33 -0.75
C THR A 207 -18.12 0.91 -1.98
N GLY A 208 -18.68 -0.30 -2.00
CA GLY A 208 -19.32 -0.88 -3.18
C GLY A 208 -18.41 -0.99 -4.41
N MET A 209 -17.10 -0.90 -4.24
CA MET A 209 -16.15 -0.94 -5.37
C MET A 209 -15.96 -2.35 -5.94
N ASP A 210 -16.32 -3.37 -5.22
CA ASP A 210 -16.38 -4.77 -5.66
C ASP A 210 -17.56 -5.08 -6.58
N LEU A 211 -18.53 -4.17 -6.66
CA LEU A 211 -19.73 -4.35 -7.51
C LEU A 211 -19.39 -4.12 -8.99
N VAL A 212 -20.04 -4.88 -9.83
CA VAL A 212 -20.05 -4.64 -11.29
C VAL A 212 -20.64 -3.26 -11.55
N GLY A 213 -19.96 -2.45 -12.35
CA GLY A 213 -20.39 -1.07 -12.61
C GLY A 213 -19.87 -0.03 -11.61
N SER A 214 -19.02 -0.44 -10.64
CA SER A 214 -18.34 0.51 -9.74
C SER A 214 -17.36 1.45 -10.44
N GLY A 215 -17.05 1.20 -11.70
CA GLY A 215 -16.07 1.94 -12.50
C GLY A 215 -14.62 1.45 -12.35
N VAL A 216 -14.33 0.53 -11.43
CA VAL A 216 -12.96 0.03 -11.23
C VAL A 216 -12.44 -0.68 -12.47
N GLY A 217 -13.23 -1.61 -13.02
CA GLY A 217 -12.85 -2.32 -14.25
C GLY A 217 -12.75 -1.40 -15.45
N ASP A 218 -13.68 -0.46 -15.60
CA ASP A 218 -13.70 0.48 -16.72
C ASP A 218 -12.45 1.36 -16.73
N ARG A 219 -12.04 1.89 -15.57
CA ARG A 219 -10.82 2.69 -15.40
C ARG A 219 -9.55 1.89 -15.75
N PHE A 220 -9.47 0.64 -15.28
CA PHE A 220 -8.34 -0.23 -15.64
C PHE A 220 -8.25 -0.44 -17.14
N TRP A 221 -9.35 -0.82 -17.79
CA TRP A 221 -9.33 -1.09 -19.24
C TRP A 221 -9.14 0.18 -20.07
N GLU A 222 -9.59 1.34 -19.59
CA GLU A 222 -9.29 2.63 -20.22
C GLU A 222 -7.78 2.95 -20.13
N GLY A 223 -7.16 2.73 -18.98
CA GLY A 223 -5.71 2.86 -18.81
C GLY A 223 -4.94 1.98 -19.77
N ILE A 224 -5.33 0.70 -19.90
CA ILE A 224 -4.71 -0.23 -20.84
C ILE A 224 -4.89 0.24 -22.32
N ARG A 225 -6.06 0.77 -22.68
CA ARG A 225 -6.28 1.31 -24.04
C ARG A 225 -5.41 2.53 -24.34
N ARG A 226 -5.22 3.42 -23.35
CA ARG A 226 -4.47 4.67 -23.50
C ARG A 226 -2.95 4.47 -23.45
N PHE A 227 -2.49 3.67 -22.52
CA PHE A 227 -1.07 3.58 -22.16
C PHE A 227 -0.44 2.23 -22.52
N GLY A 228 -1.25 1.23 -22.88
CA GLY A 228 -0.80 -0.16 -23.03
C GLY A 228 -0.49 -0.82 -21.68
N TRP A 229 -0.25 -2.12 -21.70
CA TRP A 229 0.04 -2.91 -20.49
C TRP A 229 1.26 -2.39 -19.72
N TRP A 230 2.32 -2.06 -20.43
CA TRP A 230 3.56 -1.62 -19.80
C TRP A 230 3.48 -0.17 -19.32
N GLY A 231 2.78 0.69 -20.04
CA GLY A 231 2.59 2.07 -19.62
C GLY A 231 1.75 2.16 -18.35
N GLU A 232 0.63 1.42 -18.27
CA GLU A 232 -0.21 1.36 -17.07
C GLU A 232 0.56 0.80 -15.87
N ALA A 233 1.24 -0.34 -16.07
CA ALA A 233 2.07 -0.93 -15.02
C ALA A 233 3.20 0.00 -14.55
N TYR A 234 3.75 0.81 -15.44
CA TYR A 234 4.79 1.78 -15.09
C TYR A 234 4.25 2.94 -14.26
N LEU A 235 3.07 3.48 -14.62
CA LEU A 235 2.40 4.52 -13.84
C LEU A 235 2.08 4.05 -12.43
N GLU A 236 1.52 2.85 -12.28
CA GLU A 236 1.28 2.23 -10.99
C GLU A 236 2.57 2.01 -10.19
N ALA A 237 3.65 1.59 -10.87
CA ALA A 237 4.94 1.37 -10.23
C ALA A 237 5.55 2.65 -9.64
N ILE A 238 5.37 3.80 -10.30
CA ILE A 238 5.86 5.10 -9.79
C ILE A 238 5.23 5.43 -8.44
N LEU A 239 3.91 5.36 -8.33
CA LEU A 239 3.23 5.65 -7.05
C LEU A 239 3.65 4.65 -5.97
N ARG A 240 3.65 3.36 -6.30
CA ARG A 240 4.02 2.31 -5.34
C ARG A 240 5.47 2.41 -4.87
N LEU A 241 6.40 2.73 -5.77
CA LEU A 241 7.81 2.93 -5.40
C LEU A 241 8.00 4.19 -4.56
N ALA A 242 7.24 5.24 -4.83
CA ALA A 242 7.28 6.46 -4.03
C ALA A 242 6.79 6.20 -2.60
N ASP A 243 5.69 5.46 -2.43
CA ASP A 243 5.19 5.03 -1.12
C ASP A 243 6.22 4.17 -0.36
N HIS A 244 6.80 3.17 -1.04
CA HIS A 244 7.86 2.36 -0.43
C HIS A 244 9.09 3.19 -0.04
N ARG A 245 9.48 4.15 -0.90
CA ARG A 245 10.66 4.98 -0.65
C ARG A 245 10.43 5.96 0.49
N SER A 246 9.24 6.56 0.58
CA SER A 246 8.85 7.35 1.76
C SER A 246 9.01 6.54 3.04
N SER A 247 8.56 5.28 3.02
CA SER A 247 8.69 4.36 4.15
C SER A 247 10.14 4.04 4.55
N GLU A 248 11.06 4.01 3.59
CA GLU A 248 12.49 3.78 3.84
C GLU A 248 13.15 5.03 4.45
N TYR A 249 12.76 6.23 4.02
CA TYR A 249 13.28 7.49 4.58
C TYR A 249 12.86 7.68 6.04
N ASP A 250 11.61 7.37 6.37
CA ASP A 250 11.10 7.45 7.75
C ASP A 250 11.98 6.62 8.71
N LEU A 251 12.51 5.47 8.26
CA LEU A 251 13.39 4.60 9.06
C LEU A 251 14.83 5.13 9.21
N ILE A 252 15.35 5.85 8.23
CA ILE A 252 16.75 6.33 8.21
C ILE A 252 16.92 7.58 9.07
N TYR A 253 15.97 8.50 9.05
CA TYR A 253 16.08 9.74 9.83
C TYR A 253 15.96 9.51 11.32
N GLU A 254 15.19 8.52 11.77
CA GLU A 254 15.09 8.17 13.19
C GLU A 254 16.37 7.55 13.75
N SER A 255 17.07 6.72 12.97
CA SER A 255 18.36 6.17 13.40
C SER A 255 19.47 7.23 13.52
N ALA A 256 19.35 8.34 12.78
CA ALA A 256 20.32 9.43 12.84
C ALA A 256 20.07 10.37 14.04
N ASP A 257 18.82 10.54 14.46
CA ASP A 257 18.48 11.35 15.64
C ASP A 257 18.81 10.62 16.96
N GLU A 258 18.78 9.28 16.97
CA GLU A 258 19.20 8.49 18.16
C GLU A 258 20.74 8.47 18.33
N GLU A 259 21.52 8.50 17.23
CA GLU A 259 23.00 8.55 17.27
C GLU A 259 23.56 9.96 17.60
N GLY A 260 22.73 10.99 17.52
CA GLY A 260 23.12 12.38 17.80
C GLY A 260 22.95 12.84 19.26
N LEU A 261 22.51 11.95 20.16
CA LEU A 261 22.25 12.24 21.57
C LEU A 261 23.19 11.54 22.57
N GLU A 262 24.35 11.03 22.11
CA GLU A 262 25.43 10.57 23.01
C GLU A 262 26.58 11.59 23.11
#